data_1f51610174c0613014429b843ccc2430
#
_entry.id   1f51610174c0613014429b843ccc2430
#
_cell.length_a   1.000
_cell.length_b   1.000
_cell.length_c   1.000
_cell.angle_alpha   90.00
_cell.angle_beta   90.00
_cell.angle_gamma   90.00
#
_symmetry.space_group_name_H-M   'P 1'
#
loop_
_entity.id
_entity.type
_entity.pdbx_description
1 polymer ?
#
loop_
_entity_poly.entity_id
_entity_poly.type
_entity_poly.pdbx_seq_one_letter_code
_entity_poly.pdbx_strand_id
1 'polypeptide(L)'
;MKNPILLFLLIISYLTGHTQYDAHPVIKWAPAGLAFGKLSLGTEYNFKKKNSIELYIGIPIAATRTIDYDNKQSDIESKVFSVLAGYRRYIGKKPAAGFYAEPYFKYLEHHAQGILEGDLDSKVARMDTKTDYKAWGAGIQLGYQFLIAKRICLDFFLIGPEANIARFNSQSTDIANSIPWTLIQSAEAERQIKDAISDIPILKDKLEISVDQSKKTVYTEYRGFLPGFRLGASIGFRF
;
A
#
# COMPACT_ATOMS: atom_id res chain seq x y z
N MET A 1 23.31 14.86 -21.40
CA MET A 1 22.28 14.18 -20.60
C MET A 1 22.04 12.80 -21.21
N LYS A 2 22.47 11.71 -20.58
CA LYS A 2 22.33 10.35 -21.11
C LYS A 2 20.87 9.90 -20.90
N ASN A 3 20.20 9.51 -21.95
CA ASN A 3 18.78 9.18 -21.98
C ASN A 3 18.53 7.86 -21.21
N PRO A 4 17.94 7.87 -19.99
CA PRO A 4 17.76 6.67 -19.18
C PRO A 4 16.84 5.64 -19.85
N ILE A 5 15.96 6.09 -20.76
CA ILE A 5 15.08 5.22 -21.54
C ILE A 5 15.88 4.36 -22.52
N LEU A 6 16.93 4.91 -23.14
CA LEU A 6 17.77 4.15 -24.06
C LEU A 6 18.58 3.07 -23.32
N LEU A 7 19.06 3.36 -22.11
CA LEU A 7 19.74 2.39 -21.24
C LEU A 7 18.79 1.26 -20.81
N PHE A 8 17.55 1.59 -20.47
CA PHE A 8 16.52 0.63 -20.10
C PHE A 8 16.15 -0.30 -21.26
N LEU A 9 16.01 0.23 -22.49
CA LEU A 9 15.76 -0.55 -23.71
C LEU A 9 16.95 -1.44 -24.09
N LEU A 10 18.18 -0.98 -23.89
CA LEU A 10 19.39 -1.79 -24.12
C LEU A 10 19.52 -2.94 -23.10
N ILE A 11 19.16 -2.73 -21.85
CA ILE A 11 19.14 -3.80 -20.83
C ILE A 11 18.07 -4.85 -21.17
N ILE A 12 16.90 -4.44 -21.64
CA ILE A 12 15.84 -5.36 -22.07
C ILE A 12 16.30 -6.19 -23.29
N SER A 13 16.94 -5.58 -24.29
CA SER A 13 17.42 -6.28 -25.47
C SER A 13 18.57 -7.24 -25.17
N TYR A 14 19.41 -6.95 -24.18
CA TYR A 14 20.49 -7.84 -23.74
C TYR A 14 19.97 -9.09 -23.00
N LEU A 15 18.88 -8.94 -22.24
CA LEU A 15 18.24 -10.05 -21.52
C LEU A 15 17.54 -11.06 -22.43
N THR A 16 17.14 -10.67 -23.64
CA THR A 16 16.46 -11.55 -24.60
C THR A 16 17.41 -12.45 -25.42
N GLY A 17 18.73 -12.20 -25.39
CA GLY A 17 19.70 -12.81 -26.29
C GLY A 17 20.31 -14.15 -25.84
N HIS A 18 20.10 -14.66 -24.64
CA HIS A 18 20.90 -15.77 -24.10
C HIS A 18 20.13 -16.91 -23.40
N THR A 19 18.85 -17.11 -23.64
CA THR A 19 18.14 -18.22 -22.98
C THR A 19 17.72 -19.30 -23.99
N GLN A 20 18.37 -20.47 -23.97
CA GLN A 20 17.86 -21.73 -24.54
C GLN A 20 16.61 -22.25 -23.79
N TYR A 21 16.00 -21.43 -22.90
CA TYR A 21 14.78 -21.73 -22.17
C TYR A 21 13.68 -20.84 -22.74
N ASP A 22 12.56 -21.47 -23.16
CA ASP A 22 11.36 -20.72 -23.59
C ASP A 22 10.85 -19.86 -22.43
N ALA A 23 11.35 -18.63 -22.36
CA ALA A 23 10.96 -17.65 -21.39
C ALA A 23 9.55 -17.17 -21.75
N HIS A 24 8.60 -17.47 -20.91
CA HIS A 24 7.21 -17.06 -21.11
C HIS A 24 6.88 -15.92 -20.15
N PRO A 25 6.73 -14.68 -20.63
CA PRO A 25 6.23 -13.59 -19.79
C PRO A 25 4.77 -13.81 -19.41
N VAL A 26 4.43 -13.47 -18.18
CA VAL A 26 3.06 -13.47 -17.67
C VAL A 26 2.68 -12.04 -17.34
N ILE A 27 1.60 -11.53 -17.91
CA ILE A 27 1.01 -10.27 -17.50
C ILE A 27 -0.07 -10.58 -16.47
N LYS A 28 -0.08 -9.84 -15.36
CA LYS A 28 -0.94 -10.08 -14.20
C LYS A 28 -1.71 -8.84 -13.82
N TRP A 29 -2.89 -9.04 -13.28
CA TRP A 29 -3.71 -8.03 -12.65
C TRP A 29 -4.12 -8.49 -11.24
N ALA A 30 -3.93 -7.63 -10.24
CA ALA A 30 -4.35 -7.87 -8.87
C ALA A 30 -5.59 -7.02 -8.54
N PRO A 31 -6.82 -7.57 -8.65
CA PRO A 31 -8.07 -6.82 -8.56
C PRO A 31 -8.29 -6.17 -7.19
N ALA A 32 -7.78 -6.76 -6.11
CA ALA A 32 -7.87 -6.19 -4.77
C ALA A 32 -7.29 -4.77 -4.67
N GLY A 33 -6.38 -4.39 -5.57
CA GLY A 33 -5.84 -3.03 -5.64
C GLY A 33 -6.91 -1.95 -5.82
N LEU A 34 -7.99 -2.26 -6.57
CA LEU A 34 -9.10 -1.32 -6.80
C LEU A 34 -9.75 -0.87 -5.49
N ALA A 35 -9.93 -1.79 -4.57
CA ALA A 35 -10.47 -1.48 -3.26
C ALA A 35 -9.56 -0.54 -2.43
N PHE A 36 -8.28 -0.41 -2.77
CA PHE A 36 -7.31 0.45 -2.08
C PHE A 36 -6.93 1.71 -2.87
N GLY A 37 -7.66 2.04 -3.94
CA GLY A 37 -7.40 3.23 -4.73
C GLY A 37 -6.22 3.08 -5.70
N LYS A 38 -6.02 1.88 -6.27
CA LYS A 38 -5.02 1.63 -7.31
C LYS A 38 -5.42 0.53 -8.30
N LEU A 39 -5.05 0.72 -9.55
CA LEU A 39 -5.02 -0.35 -10.55
C LEU A 39 -3.65 -1.05 -10.46
N SER A 40 -3.63 -2.29 -10.00
CA SER A 40 -2.38 -3.06 -9.81
C SER A 40 -2.11 -3.97 -10.99
N LEU A 41 -1.12 -3.62 -11.82
CA LEU A 41 -0.67 -4.41 -12.95
C LEU A 41 0.71 -4.99 -12.67
N GLY A 42 0.94 -6.22 -13.07
CA GLY A 42 2.20 -6.91 -12.85
C GLY A 42 2.69 -7.65 -14.08
N THR A 43 3.96 -7.95 -14.08
CA THR A 43 4.59 -8.88 -15.03
C THR A 43 5.51 -9.83 -14.30
N GLU A 44 5.52 -11.07 -14.73
CA GLU A 44 6.46 -12.08 -14.28
C GLU A 44 7.25 -12.60 -15.47
N TYR A 45 8.57 -12.60 -15.35
CA TYR A 45 9.48 -13.11 -16.36
C TYR A 45 10.24 -14.31 -15.82
N ASN A 46 9.97 -15.49 -16.40
CA ASN A 46 10.64 -16.74 -16.07
C ASN A 46 11.92 -16.88 -16.87
N PHE A 47 13.09 -16.68 -16.26
CA PHE A 47 14.40 -16.80 -16.91
C PHE A 47 15.05 -18.16 -16.70
N LYS A 48 14.53 -18.98 -15.77
CA LYS A 48 14.92 -20.38 -15.56
C LYS A 48 13.70 -21.20 -15.15
N LYS A 49 13.79 -22.53 -15.28
CA LYS A 49 12.70 -23.46 -14.97
C LYS A 49 12.00 -23.21 -13.64
N LYS A 50 12.74 -22.74 -12.62
CA LYS A 50 12.21 -22.53 -11.26
C LYS A 50 12.33 -21.11 -10.76
N ASN A 51 12.87 -20.18 -11.54
CA ASN A 51 13.15 -18.84 -11.08
C ASN A 51 12.51 -17.82 -12.01
N SER A 52 11.91 -16.82 -11.41
CA SER A 52 11.35 -15.65 -12.12
C SER A 52 11.64 -14.37 -11.38
N ILE A 53 11.52 -13.28 -12.10
CA ILE A 53 11.46 -11.93 -11.55
C ILE A 53 10.03 -11.44 -11.72
N GLU A 54 9.48 -10.84 -10.69
CA GLU A 54 8.16 -10.23 -10.71
C GLU A 54 8.26 -8.72 -10.49
N LEU A 55 7.48 -7.97 -11.23
CA LEU A 55 7.34 -6.53 -11.08
C LEU A 55 5.85 -6.18 -11.06
N TYR A 56 5.41 -5.42 -10.06
CA TYR A 56 4.08 -4.82 -10.00
C TYR A 56 4.18 -3.31 -9.94
N ILE A 57 3.24 -2.66 -10.62
CA ILE A 57 3.01 -1.22 -10.54
C ILE A 57 1.54 -1.00 -10.16
N GLY A 58 1.31 -0.24 -9.12
CA GLY A 58 0.00 0.26 -8.71
C GLY A 58 -0.18 1.69 -9.20
N ILE A 59 -1.07 1.88 -10.15
CA ILE A 59 -1.40 3.19 -10.72
C ILE A 59 -2.54 3.79 -9.88
N PRO A 60 -2.41 5.02 -9.35
CA PRO A 60 -3.44 5.64 -8.53
C PRO A 60 -4.75 5.79 -9.30
N ILE A 61 -5.84 5.35 -8.71
CA ILE A 61 -7.21 5.66 -9.12
C ILE A 61 -7.98 6.04 -7.86
N ALA A 62 -8.88 7.02 -7.97
CA ALA A 62 -9.70 7.41 -6.84
C ALA A 62 -10.63 6.25 -6.43
N ALA A 63 -10.61 5.90 -5.16
CA ALA A 63 -11.57 4.99 -4.55
C ALA A 63 -12.16 5.65 -3.32
N THR A 64 -13.47 5.85 -3.33
CA THR A 64 -14.21 6.36 -2.18
C THR A 64 -14.65 5.20 -1.31
N ARG A 65 -14.48 5.35 0.01
CA ARG A 65 -14.93 4.41 1.02
C ARG A 65 -15.71 5.14 2.08
N THR A 66 -16.87 4.62 2.39
CA THR A 66 -17.62 5.05 3.56
C THR A 66 -17.07 4.31 4.79
N ILE A 67 -16.65 5.03 5.79
CA ILE A 67 -16.26 4.50 7.08
C ILE A 67 -17.28 4.96 8.13
N ASP A 68 -17.59 4.06 9.05
CA ASP A 68 -18.43 4.37 10.21
C ASP A 68 -17.52 4.72 11.39
N TYR A 69 -17.64 5.93 11.89
CA TYR A 69 -16.95 6.39 13.08
C TYR A 69 -17.95 7.11 13.99
N ASP A 70 -18.01 6.71 15.24
CA ASP A 70 -18.90 7.29 16.26
C ASP A 70 -20.38 7.36 15.80
N ASN A 71 -20.89 6.28 15.19
CA ASN A 71 -22.21 6.15 14.57
C ASN A 71 -22.51 7.18 13.46
N LYS A 72 -21.46 7.77 12.87
CA LYS A 72 -21.56 8.70 11.74
C LYS A 72 -20.82 8.11 10.54
N GLN A 73 -21.40 8.29 9.35
CA GLN A 73 -20.80 7.84 8.09
C GLN A 73 -19.98 8.96 7.48
N SER A 74 -18.75 8.63 7.11
CA SER A 74 -17.82 9.57 6.49
C SER A 74 -17.22 8.96 5.24
N ASP A 75 -17.21 9.72 4.15
CA ASP A 75 -16.60 9.29 2.88
C ASP A 75 -15.16 9.74 2.81
N ILE A 76 -14.25 8.77 2.59
CA ILE A 76 -12.83 9.01 2.41
C ILE A 76 -12.42 8.59 0.99
N GLU A 77 -11.87 9.55 0.24
CA GLU A 77 -11.21 9.29 -1.01
C GLU A 77 -9.77 8.82 -0.76
N SER A 78 -9.38 7.75 -1.43
CA SER A 78 -8.07 7.12 -1.31
C SER A 78 -7.43 6.95 -2.68
N LYS A 79 -6.13 7.26 -2.79
CA LYS A 79 -5.29 7.05 -3.98
C LYS A 79 -3.97 6.43 -3.56
N VAL A 80 -3.58 5.33 -4.21
CA VAL A 80 -2.34 4.62 -3.87
C VAL A 80 -1.48 4.43 -5.10
N PHE A 81 -0.25 4.92 -5.04
CA PHE A 81 0.83 4.53 -5.95
C PHE A 81 1.68 3.44 -5.29
N SER A 82 2.11 2.44 -6.05
CA SER A 82 3.04 1.44 -5.52
C SER A 82 3.90 0.82 -6.60
N VAL A 83 5.11 0.44 -6.23
CA VAL A 83 6.01 -0.39 -7.04
C VAL A 83 6.48 -1.54 -6.17
N LEU A 84 6.50 -2.75 -6.73
CA LEU A 84 7.07 -3.92 -6.08
C LEU A 84 7.93 -4.68 -7.08
N ALA A 85 9.10 -5.09 -6.63
CA ALA A 85 9.99 -5.97 -7.37
C ALA A 85 10.35 -7.18 -6.52
N GLY A 86 10.14 -8.38 -7.05
CA GLY A 86 10.37 -9.65 -6.36
C GLY A 86 11.21 -10.62 -7.18
N TYR A 87 11.90 -11.49 -6.47
CA TYR A 87 12.56 -12.66 -7.01
C TYR A 87 11.85 -13.91 -6.54
N ARG A 88 11.22 -14.62 -7.48
CA ARG A 88 10.38 -15.77 -7.18
C ARG A 88 11.11 -17.08 -7.46
N ARG A 89 11.08 -18.00 -6.50
CA ARG A 89 11.60 -19.36 -6.64
C ARG A 89 10.48 -20.37 -6.45
N TYR A 90 10.19 -21.12 -7.51
CA TYR A 90 9.23 -22.23 -7.47
C TYR A 90 9.85 -23.49 -6.88
N ILE A 91 9.11 -24.14 -5.98
CA ILE A 91 9.54 -25.38 -5.28
C ILE A 91 9.20 -26.63 -6.12
N GLY A 92 8.15 -26.52 -6.96
CA GLY A 92 7.65 -27.60 -7.80
C GLY A 92 8.54 -28.01 -8.99
N LYS A 93 8.07 -28.99 -9.76
CA LYS A 93 8.72 -29.46 -11.00
C LYS A 93 8.28 -28.69 -12.25
N LYS A 94 7.10 -28.05 -12.21
CA LYS A 94 6.52 -27.30 -13.32
C LYS A 94 7.07 -25.87 -13.34
N PRO A 95 7.46 -25.34 -14.51
CA PRO A 95 7.87 -23.94 -14.63
C PRO A 95 6.67 -23.01 -14.40
N ALA A 96 6.90 -21.93 -13.68
CA ALA A 96 5.88 -20.90 -13.39
C ALA A 96 4.58 -21.44 -12.79
N ALA A 97 4.63 -22.53 -12.02
CA ALA A 97 3.45 -23.09 -11.37
C ALA A 97 3.82 -23.87 -10.11
N GLY A 98 2.94 -23.85 -9.13
CA GLY A 98 3.08 -24.51 -7.85
C GLY A 98 3.46 -23.56 -6.72
N PHE A 99 3.91 -24.10 -5.62
CA PHE A 99 4.39 -23.34 -4.47
C PHE A 99 5.65 -22.54 -4.82
N TYR A 100 5.72 -21.33 -4.29
CA TYR A 100 6.89 -20.48 -4.42
C TYR A 100 7.19 -19.71 -3.12
N ALA A 101 8.43 -19.28 -3.01
CA ALA A 101 8.87 -18.25 -2.09
C ALA A 101 9.40 -17.07 -2.89
N GLU A 102 9.12 -15.86 -2.42
CA GLU A 102 9.47 -14.62 -3.11
C GLU A 102 9.90 -13.54 -2.12
N PRO A 103 11.22 -13.34 -1.92
CA PRO A 103 11.69 -12.08 -1.36
C PRO A 103 11.39 -10.93 -2.33
N TYR A 104 10.99 -9.79 -1.76
CA TYR A 104 10.63 -8.62 -2.55
C TYR A 104 10.97 -7.32 -1.83
N PHE A 105 11.06 -6.25 -2.63
CA PHE A 105 11.08 -4.87 -2.19
C PHE A 105 9.85 -4.16 -2.71
N LYS A 106 9.33 -3.21 -1.93
CA LYS A 106 8.22 -2.37 -2.35
C LYS A 106 8.43 -0.91 -1.96
N TYR A 107 7.84 -0.04 -2.75
CA TYR A 107 7.53 1.34 -2.41
C TYR A 107 6.03 1.55 -2.46
N LEU A 108 5.51 2.30 -1.52
CA LEU A 108 4.08 2.63 -1.47
C LEU A 108 3.93 4.09 -1.04
N GLU A 109 3.07 4.80 -1.76
CA GLU A 109 2.60 6.14 -1.44
C GLU A 109 1.07 6.13 -1.44
N HIS A 110 0.46 6.60 -0.36
CA HIS A 110 -0.97 6.61 -0.16
C HIS A 110 -1.41 8.00 0.27
N HIS A 111 -2.34 8.57 -0.47
CA HIS A 111 -3.02 9.81 -0.16
C HIS A 111 -4.47 9.50 0.17
N ALA A 112 -4.94 10.00 1.30
CA ALA A 112 -6.34 9.88 1.68
C ALA A 112 -6.86 11.26 2.09
N GLN A 113 -8.11 11.57 1.74
CA GLN A 113 -8.77 12.80 2.11
C GLN A 113 -10.27 12.59 2.31
N GLY A 114 -10.85 13.32 3.25
CA GLY A 114 -12.28 13.25 3.50
C GLY A 114 -12.69 14.08 4.70
N ILE A 115 -13.98 14.20 4.90
CA ILE A 115 -14.56 14.87 6.07
C ILE A 115 -14.99 13.80 7.05
N LEU A 116 -14.34 13.76 8.22
CA LEU A 116 -14.71 12.89 9.33
C LEU A 116 -15.66 13.66 10.27
N GLU A 117 -16.79 13.07 10.59
CA GLU A 117 -17.71 13.62 11.58
C GLU A 117 -17.56 12.85 12.88
N GLY A 118 -17.48 13.57 14.00
CA GLY A 118 -17.36 13.01 15.34
C GLY A 118 -17.83 14.02 16.38
N ASP A 119 -17.79 13.63 17.65
CA ASP A 119 -18.12 14.51 18.75
C ASP A 119 -16.86 14.95 19.48
N LEU A 120 -16.73 16.26 19.72
CA LEU A 120 -15.65 16.88 20.46
C LEU A 120 -16.24 17.75 21.58
N ASP A 121 -16.03 17.32 22.83
CA ASP A 121 -16.61 18.00 24.01
C ASP A 121 -18.14 18.21 23.87
N SER A 122 -18.86 17.12 23.51
CA SER A 122 -20.32 17.12 23.29
C SER A 122 -20.82 18.03 22.17
N LYS A 123 -19.94 18.49 21.29
CA LYS A 123 -20.26 19.27 20.09
C LYS A 123 -19.83 18.48 18.83
N VAL A 124 -20.67 18.56 17.81
CA VAL A 124 -20.35 17.96 16.52
C VAL A 124 -19.15 18.69 15.91
N ALA A 125 -18.07 17.96 15.67
CA ALA A 125 -16.91 18.40 14.91
C ALA A 125 -16.95 17.79 13.50
N ARG A 126 -16.55 18.59 12.51
CA ARG A 126 -16.40 18.14 11.10
C ARG A 126 -14.95 18.37 10.69
N MET A 127 -14.18 17.30 10.69
CA MET A 127 -12.75 17.33 10.47
C MET A 127 -12.43 17.12 8.98
N ASP A 128 -12.07 18.18 8.24
CA ASP A 128 -11.43 18.04 6.92
C ASP A 128 -10.04 17.44 7.13
N THR A 129 -9.91 16.16 6.76
CA THR A 129 -8.73 15.36 7.05
C THR A 129 -7.99 15.03 5.76
N LYS A 130 -6.68 15.28 5.77
CA LYS A 130 -5.75 14.93 4.70
C LYS A 130 -4.61 14.11 5.29
N THR A 131 -4.33 12.97 4.67
CA THR A 131 -3.35 12.02 5.15
C THR A 131 -2.41 11.61 4.02
N ASP A 132 -1.11 11.70 4.28
CA ASP A 132 -0.04 11.23 3.41
C ASP A 132 0.75 10.12 4.11
N TYR A 133 0.82 8.97 3.47
CA TYR A 133 1.62 7.84 3.93
C TYR A 133 2.59 7.41 2.85
N LYS A 134 3.87 7.27 3.20
CA LYS A 134 4.94 6.78 2.32
C LYS A 134 5.73 5.69 3.03
N ALA A 135 5.99 4.59 2.34
CA ALA A 135 6.77 3.50 2.92
C ALA A 135 7.68 2.82 1.89
N TRP A 136 8.88 2.51 2.34
CA TRP A 136 9.77 1.53 1.71
C TRP A 136 9.73 0.25 2.54
N GLY A 137 9.55 -0.88 1.88
CA GLY A 137 9.46 -2.15 2.56
C GLY A 137 10.22 -3.26 1.87
N ALA A 138 10.63 -4.23 2.66
CA ALA A 138 11.14 -5.51 2.21
C ALA A 138 10.39 -6.62 2.91
N GLY A 139 10.19 -7.74 2.22
CA GLY A 139 9.47 -8.88 2.77
C GLY A 139 9.78 -10.18 2.07
N ILE A 140 9.21 -11.24 2.58
CA ILE A 140 9.21 -12.56 1.95
C ILE A 140 7.79 -13.06 1.92
N GLN A 141 7.27 -13.38 0.73
CA GLN A 141 5.95 -13.98 0.60
C GLN A 141 6.04 -15.44 0.17
N LEU A 142 5.09 -16.23 0.66
CA LEU A 142 4.83 -17.59 0.23
C LEU A 142 3.51 -17.62 -0.53
N GLY A 143 3.49 -18.30 -1.65
CA GLY A 143 2.27 -18.38 -2.45
C GLY A 143 2.20 -19.64 -3.28
N TYR A 144 1.09 -19.72 -4.01
CA TYR A 144 0.83 -20.81 -4.95
C TYR A 144 0.27 -20.25 -6.25
N GLN A 145 0.92 -20.59 -7.35
CA GLN A 145 0.50 -20.21 -8.70
C GLN A 145 -0.08 -21.40 -9.44
N PHE A 146 -1.34 -21.28 -9.89
CA PHE A 146 -2.00 -22.21 -10.78
C PHE A 146 -1.78 -21.76 -12.23
N LEU A 147 -1.50 -22.71 -13.10
CA LEU A 147 -1.46 -22.48 -14.54
C LEU A 147 -2.51 -23.35 -15.21
N ILE A 148 -3.58 -22.74 -15.67
CA ILE A 148 -4.73 -23.38 -16.30
C ILE A 148 -4.55 -23.30 -17.83
N ALA A 149 -4.75 -24.43 -18.52
CA ALA A 149 -4.62 -24.55 -19.98
C ALA A 149 -3.28 -23.97 -20.52
N LYS A 150 -2.21 -23.98 -19.69
CA LYS A 150 -0.88 -23.43 -19.96
C LYS A 150 -0.82 -21.91 -20.21
N ARG A 151 -1.94 -21.19 -20.11
CA ARG A 151 -2.05 -19.77 -20.43
C ARG A 151 -2.61 -18.90 -19.30
N ILE A 152 -3.66 -19.36 -18.60
CA ILE A 152 -4.27 -18.58 -17.53
C ILE A 152 -3.51 -18.84 -16.24
N CYS A 153 -3.04 -17.78 -15.61
CA CYS A 153 -2.33 -17.81 -14.35
C CYS A 153 -3.26 -17.30 -13.24
N LEU A 154 -3.45 -18.09 -12.20
CA LEU A 154 -4.07 -17.66 -10.94
C LEU A 154 -3.01 -17.75 -9.85
N ASP A 155 -2.68 -16.65 -9.22
CA ASP A 155 -1.62 -16.52 -8.26
C ASP A 155 -2.19 -16.07 -6.90
N PHE A 156 -1.94 -16.87 -5.87
CA PHE A 156 -2.36 -16.60 -4.50
C PHE A 156 -1.12 -16.46 -3.62
N PHE A 157 -0.90 -15.29 -3.07
CA PHE A 157 0.13 -15.06 -2.05
C PHE A 157 -0.53 -14.97 -0.68
N LEU A 158 -0.22 -15.94 0.16
CA LEU A 158 -0.98 -16.23 1.37
C LEU A 158 -0.34 -15.69 2.64
N ILE A 159 0.99 -15.62 2.68
CA ILE A 159 1.75 -15.20 3.86
C ILE A 159 2.93 -14.37 3.40
N GLY A 160 2.93 -13.11 3.78
CA GLY A 160 3.99 -12.16 3.40
C GLY A 160 4.33 -11.19 4.52
N PRO A 161 5.13 -11.60 5.54
CA PRO A 161 5.64 -10.65 6.52
C PRO A 161 6.53 -9.60 5.86
N GLU A 162 6.39 -8.36 6.31
CA GLU A 162 7.10 -7.20 5.78
C GLU A 162 7.72 -6.38 6.89
N ALA A 163 8.88 -5.82 6.61
CA ALA A 163 9.52 -4.76 7.37
C ALA A 163 9.46 -3.47 6.57
N ASN A 164 8.78 -2.46 7.09
CA ASN A 164 8.62 -1.18 6.41
C ASN A 164 9.28 -0.05 7.20
N ILE A 165 9.91 0.88 6.49
CA ILE A 165 10.27 2.20 7.00
C ILE A 165 9.24 3.16 6.45
N ALA A 166 8.45 3.75 7.34
CA ALA A 166 7.27 4.52 6.97
C ALA A 166 7.35 5.95 7.49
N ARG A 167 6.67 6.84 6.76
CA ARG A 167 6.33 8.19 7.17
C ARG A 167 4.83 8.36 7.00
N PHE A 168 4.21 8.90 8.01
CA PHE A 168 2.79 9.22 8.03
C PHE A 168 2.64 10.64 8.51
N ASN A 169 1.90 11.45 7.75
CA ASN A 169 1.52 12.81 8.12
C ASN A 169 0.01 12.92 7.94
N SER A 170 -0.67 13.42 8.97
CA SER A 170 -2.10 13.71 8.87
C SER A 170 -2.37 15.10 9.40
N GLN A 171 -3.23 15.82 8.70
CA GLN A 171 -3.75 17.11 9.12
C GLN A 171 -5.28 17.02 9.12
N SER A 172 -5.89 17.32 10.26
CA SER A 172 -7.34 17.32 10.43
C SER A 172 -7.77 18.68 10.98
N THR A 173 -8.58 19.41 10.21
CA THR A 173 -9.04 20.75 10.56
C THR A 173 -10.56 20.74 10.77
N ASP A 174 -11.02 21.20 11.93
CA ASP A 174 -12.46 21.34 12.19
C ASP A 174 -13.05 22.51 11.42
N ILE A 175 -13.99 22.20 10.53
CA ILE A 175 -14.69 23.16 9.67
C ILE A 175 -16.13 23.44 10.12
N ALA A 176 -16.57 22.93 11.28
CA ALA A 176 -17.96 23.06 11.71
C ALA A 176 -18.37 24.51 12.03
N ASN A 177 -17.44 25.33 12.52
CA ASN A 177 -17.67 26.75 12.85
C ASN A 177 -16.37 27.56 12.77
N SER A 178 -16.44 28.89 12.95
CA SER A 178 -15.29 29.79 12.88
C SER A 178 -14.67 30.09 14.26
N ILE A 179 -15.21 29.56 15.34
CA ILE A 179 -14.77 29.84 16.71
C ILE A 179 -13.56 28.98 17.03
N PRO A 180 -12.44 29.55 17.51
CA PRO A 180 -11.28 28.75 17.96
C PRO A 180 -11.68 27.73 19.02
N TRP A 181 -10.96 26.63 19.09
CA TRP A 181 -11.20 25.63 20.13
C TRP A 181 -10.84 26.16 21.51
N THR A 182 -11.56 25.67 22.50
CA THR A 182 -11.18 25.84 23.91
C THR A 182 -10.00 24.93 24.25
N LEU A 183 -9.33 25.19 25.37
CA LEU A 183 -8.28 24.29 25.87
C LEU A 183 -8.80 22.85 26.09
N ILE A 184 -10.07 22.73 26.54
CA ILE A 184 -10.72 21.44 26.78
C ILE A 184 -10.90 20.69 25.46
N GLN A 185 -11.38 21.35 24.42
CA GLN A 185 -11.57 20.75 23.10
C GLN A 185 -10.23 20.31 22.48
N SER A 186 -9.18 21.13 22.63
CA SER A 186 -7.85 20.77 22.15
C SER A 186 -7.27 19.55 22.86
N ALA A 187 -7.42 19.48 24.19
CA ALA A 187 -6.98 18.34 24.99
C ALA A 187 -7.78 17.07 24.66
N GLU A 188 -9.08 17.21 24.42
CA GLU A 188 -9.97 16.11 24.05
C GLU A 188 -9.60 15.54 22.67
N ALA A 189 -9.33 16.39 21.67
CA ALA A 189 -8.89 15.97 20.34
C ALA A 189 -7.56 15.19 20.41
N GLU A 190 -6.60 15.66 21.19
CA GLU A 190 -5.34 14.95 21.41
C GLU A 190 -5.55 13.60 22.11
N ARG A 191 -6.42 13.57 23.13
CA ARG A 191 -6.76 12.35 23.86
C ARG A 191 -7.40 11.30 22.97
N GLN A 192 -8.40 11.68 22.16
CA GLN A 192 -9.08 10.75 21.24
C GLN A 192 -8.11 10.08 20.27
N ILE A 193 -7.11 10.80 19.74
CA ILE A 193 -6.09 10.21 18.89
C ILE A 193 -5.21 9.26 19.68
N LYS A 194 -4.76 9.63 20.87
CA LYS A 194 -3.94 8.77 21.74
C LYS A 194 -4.68 7.49 22.11
N ASP A 195 -5.97 7.60 22.44
CA ASP A 195 -6.81 6.45 22.77
C ASP A 195 -6.97 5.51 21.57
N ALA A 196 -7.19 6.06 20.36
CA ALA A 196 -7.34 5.28 19.12
C ALA A 196 -6.08 4.46 18.75
N ILE A 197 -4.90 4.87 19.20
CA ILE A 197 -3.63 4.18 18.95
C ILE A 197 -3.09 3.43 20.18
N SER A 198 -3.78 3.48 21.32
CA SER A 198 -3.29 2.94 22.59
C SER A 198 -2.93 1.46 22.52
N ASP A 199 -3.67 0.70 21.71
CA ASP A 199 -3.48 -0.75 21.51
C ASP A 199 -2.40 -1.08 20.46
N ILE A 200 -1.75 -0.08 19.86
CA ILE A 200 -0.70 -0.26 18.86
C ILE A 200 0.64 0.18 19.45
N PRO A 201 1.41 -0.72 20.10
CA PRO A 201 2.61 -0.34 20.86
C PRO A 201 3.67 0.42 20.03
N ILE A 202 3.80 0.09 18.74
CA ILE A 202 4.77 0.73 17.84
C ILE A 202 4.43 2.20 17.55
N LEU A 203 3.15 2.55 17.55
CA LEU A 203 2.67 3.93 17.31
C LEU A 203 2.65 4.74 18.58
N LYS A 204 2.24 4.14 19.70
CA LYS A 204 2.02 4.81 20.99
C LYS A 204 3.18 5.73 21.42
N ASP A 205 4.42 5.26 21.28
CA ASP A 205 5.61 5.98 21.74
C ASP A 205 6.28 6.84 20.66
N LYS A 206 5.83 6.77 19.41
CA LYS A 206 6.48 7.41 18.26
C LYS A 206 5.58 8.31 17.44
N LEU A 207 4.29 8.34 17.75
CA LEU A 207 3.35 9.23 17.09
C LEU A 207 3.45 10.60 17.75
N GLU A 208 3.85 11.60 16.98
CA GLU A 208 3.85 13.00 17.40
C GLU A 208 2.49 13.62 17.09
N ILE A 209 1.85 14.19 18.10
CA ILE A 209 0.56 14.85 17.98
C ILE A 209 0.73 16.30 18.41
N SER A 210 0.32 17.24 17.58
CA SER A 210 0.28 18.66 17.90
C SER A 210 -1.07 19.27 17.52
N VAL A 211 -1.57 20.16 18.38
CA VAL A 211 -2.86 20.80 18.21
C VAL A 211 -2.70 22.32 18.11
N ASP A 212 -3.10 22.88 16.98
CA ASP A 212 -3.24 24.34 16.82
C ASP A 212 -4.67 24.74 17.18
N GLN A 213 -4.84 25.25 18.39
CA GLN A 213 -6.12 25.66 18.95
C GLN A 213 -6.78 26.76 18.11
N SER A 214 -6.00 27.72 17.62
CA SER A 214 -6.50 28.87 16.86
C SER A 214 -7.02 28.49 15.49
N LYS A 215 -6.35 27.52 14.83
CA LYS A 215 -6.72 26.98 13.54
C LYS A 215 -7.66 25.78 13.65
N LYS A 216 -7.92 25.30 14.87
CA LYS A 216 -8.69 24.08 15.13
C LYS A 216 -8.16 22.88 14.35
N THR A 217 -6.84 22.74 14.32
CA THR A 217 -6.15 21.75 13.49
C THR A 217 -5.32 20.82 14.35
N VAL A 218 -5.46 19.54 14.10
CA VAL A 218 -4.61 18.51 14.68
C VAL A 218 -3.65 18.03 13.61
N TYR A 219 -2.37 18.04 13.93
CA TYR A 219 -1.31 17.44 13.14
C TYR A 219 -0.84 16.16 13.82
N THR A 220 -0.72 15.12 13.04
CA THR A 220 -0.24 13.82 13.51
C THR A 220 0.88 13.35 12.61
N GLU A 221 2.06 13.10 13.18
CA GLU A 221 3.23 12.68 12.44
C GLU A 221 3.81 11.38 13.01
N TYR A 222 4.20 10.49 12.12
CA TYR A 222 4.94 9.29 12.47
C TYR A 222 6.08 9.06 11.50
N ARG A 223 7.23 8.67 12.05
CA ARG A 223 8.39 8.26 11.27
C ARG A 223 9.09 7.08 11.94
N GLY A 224 9.13 5.96 11.27
CA GLY A 224 9.80 4.81 11.85
C GLY A 224 9.50 3.49 11.18
N PHE A 225 9.88 2.44 11.89
CA PHE A 225 9.64 1.06 11.48
C PHE A 225 8.18 0.66 11.74
N LEU A 226 7.52 0.11 10.72
CA LEU A 226 6.20 -0.51 10.84
C LEU A 226 6.26 -1.94 10.27
N PRO A 227 5.96 -2.96 11.09
CA PRO A 227 5.74 -4.28 10.56
C PRO A 227 4.51 -4.28 9.66
N GLY A 228 4.54 -5.10 8.63
CA GLY A 228 3.43 -5.25 7.71
C GLY A 228 3.17 -6.71 7.38
N PHE A 229 2.09 -6.90 6.68
CA PHE A 229 1.70 -8.22 6.19
C PHE A 229 1.08 -8.08 4.80
N ARG A 230 1.44 -8.96 3.89
CA ARG A 230 0.93 -9.00 2.55
C ARG A 230 0.20 -10.31 2.28
N LEU A 231 -1.02 -10.20 1.77
CA LEU A 231 -1.80 -11.30 1.23
C LEU A 231 -2.59 -10.82 0.00
N GLY A 232 -2.99 -11.74 -0.86
CA GLY A 232 -3.83 -11.38 -2.00
C GLY A 232 -3.83 -12.41 -3.10
N ALA A 233 -4.43 -12.00 -4.23
CA ALA A 233 -4.52 -12.81 -5.42
C ALA A 233 -4.33 -11.97 -6.67
N SER A 234 -3.86 -12.60 -7.74
CA SER A 234 -3.83 -12.01 -9.07
C SER A 234 -4.25 -13.03 -10.13
N ILE A 235 -4.79 -12.51 -11.22
CA ILE A 235 -5.06 -13.25 -12.43
C ILE A 235 -4.14 -12.75 -13.54
N GLY A 236 -3.63 -13.66 -14.37
CA GLY A 236 -2.70 -13.31 -15.42
C GLY A 236 -2.87 -14.16 -16.68
N PHE A 237 -2.17 -13.70 -17.71
CA PHE A 237 -2.08 -14.40 -18.98
C PHE A 237 -0.61 -14.62 -19.35
N ARG A 238 -0.28 -15.85 -19.66
CA ARG A 238 1.03 -16.30 -20.10
C ARG A 238 1.09 -16.36 -21.63
N PHE A 239 2.09 -15.72 -22.19
CA PHE A 239 2.36 -15.69 -23.63
C PHE A 239 3.29 -16.81 -24.08
#